data_4518f179c63a522e0e34b25287ad98d0
#
_entry.id   4518f179c63a522e0e34b25287ad98d0
#
_cell.length_a   1.000
_cell.length_b   1.000
_cell.length_c   1.000
_cell.angle_alpha   90.00
_cell.angle_beta   90.00
_cell.angle_gamma   90.00
#
_symmetry.space_group_name_H-M   'P 1'
#
loop_
_entity.id
_entity.type
_entity.pdbx_description
1 polymer ?
#
loop_
_entity_poly.entity_id
_entity_poly.type
_entity_poly.pdbx_seq_one_letter_code
_entity_poly.pdbx_strand_id
1 'polypeptide(L)'
;MTSTQEQGPDIVSAPLRDAATVVLVRDAADGIEVFLQRRVKQMAFAGGMTVFPGGGVDKRDADADLAWTGPEATWWAGQFGSDAEIAQALVCAAVRETFEECGVLLATDADGAFADPEGLAEDRQRLVEKSLSFAQFLTARGLTLRADLLRPLAHWITPVNEKRRYDTRFFLAAMPDGQHADAETTEAEVARWVNARVAIDSWAAGQHFLMPPTWSQLNYVSQFSTIDELLDAERVIEPILPNVTPGAGLAGLGFPGSDEYFRTLGDQQPPEITL
;
A
#
# COMPACT_ATOMS: atom_id res chain seq x y z
N MET A 1 6.79 -50.87 20.38
CA MET A 1 6.40 -49.55 20.92
C MET A 1 6.35 -48.60 19.75
N THR A 2 5.17 -48.44 19.17
CA THR A 2 4.89 -47.58 18.03
C THR A 2 4.56 -46.20 18.57
N SER A 3 5.46 -45.24 18.34
CA SER A 3 5.21 -43.84 18.67
C SER A 3 4.23 -43.23 17.68
N THR A 4 3.01 -43.03 18.14
CA THR A 4 2.00 -42.22 17.42
C THR A 4 2.48 -40.78 17.46
N GLN A 5 2.88 -40.23 16.30
CA GLN A 5 3.04 -38.78 16.15
C GLN A 5 1.64 -38.20 16.20
N GLU A 6 1.34 -37.44 17.25
CA GLU A 6 0.18 -36.53 17.27
C GLU A 6 0.39 -35.46 16.18
N GLN A 7 -0.35 -35.59 15.11
CA GLN A 7 -0.53 -34.49 14.14
C GLN A 7 -1.31 -33.39 14.90
N GLY A 8 -0.66 -32.26 15.12
CA GLY A 8 -1.33 -31.06 15.63
C GLY A 8 -2.49 -30.66 14.68
N PRO A 9 -3.48 -29.90 15.18
CA PRO A 9 -4.64 -29.54 14.39
C PRO A 9 -4.18 -28.83 13.11
N ASP A 10 -4.70 -29.28 11.95
CA ASP A 10 -4.51 -28.62 10.66
C ASP A 10 -4.99 -27.15 10.79
N ILE A 11 -4.05 -26.21 10.83
CA ILE A 11 -4.37 -24.78 10.82
C ILE A 11 -4.87 -24.46 9.42
N VAL A 12 -6.19 -24.40 9.26
CA VAL A 12 -6.80 -23.92 8.02
C VAL A 12 -6.50 -22.43 7.92
N SER A 13 -5.50 -22.10 7.13
CA SER A 13 -5.10 -20.70 6.87
C SER A 13 -6.23 -19.94 6.17
N ALA A 14 -6.52 -18.72 6.60
CA ALA A 14 -7.44 -17.85 5.89
C ALA A 14 -6.97 -17.60 4.45
N PRO A 15 -7.89 -17.47 3.47
CA PRO A 15 -7.52 -17.21 2.09
C PRO A 15 -6.80 -15.86 1.94
N LEU A 16 -5.76 -15.84 1.11
CA LEU A 16 -5.08 -14.62 0.72
C LEU A 16 -5.98 -13.77 -0.19
N ARG A 17 -5.93 -12.46 -0.01
CA ARG A 17 -6.59 -11.49 -0.85
C ARG A 17 -5.55 -10.53 -1.39
N ASP A 18 -5.51 -10.35 -2.70
CA ASP A 18 -4.63 -9.38 -3.33
C ASP A 18 -4.99 -7.97 -2.89
N ALA A 19 -3.96 -7.17 -2.63
CA ALA A 19 -4.08 -5.77 -2.22
C ALA A 19 -2.95 -4.94 -2.84
N ALA A 20 -3.23 -3.67 -3.08
CA ALA A 20 -2.27 -2.69 -3.56
C ALA A 20 -2.18 -1.51 -2.60
N THR A 21 -0.96 -1.06 -2.35
CA THR A 21 -0.66 0.09 -1.49
C THR A 21 0.30 1.02 -2.22
N VAL A 22 0.05 2.32 -2.18
CA VAL A 22 0.90 3.32 -2.85
C VAL A 22 1.62 4.16 -1.81
N VAL A 23 2.95 4.13 -1.85
CA VAL A 23 3.80 5.08 -1.15
C VAL A 23 3.89 6.33 -2.02
N LEU A 24 2.99 7.27 -1.76
CA LEU A 24 2.96 8.55 -2.46
C LEU A 24 3.97 9.48 -1.83
N VAL A 25 4.88 10.04 -2.65
CA VAL A 25 6.02 10.86 -2.20
C VAL A 25 6.06 12.21 -2.89
N ARG A 26 6.69 13.18 -2.23
CA ARG A 26 7.04 14.49 -2.80
C ARG A 26 8.34 15.01 -2.22
N ASP A 27 9.05 15.85 -2.98
CA ASP A 27 10.20 16.59 -2.44
C ASP A 27 9.74 17.67 -1.46
N ALA A 28 10.53 17.87 -0.41
CA ALA A 28 10.38 18.94 0.56
C ALA A 28 11.77 19.50 0.94
N ALA A 29 11.77 20.63 1.66
CA ALA A 29 13.02 21.31 2.04
C ALA A 29 13.98 20.40 2.84
N ASP A 30 13.43 19.48 3.64
CA ASP A 30 14.19 18.60 4.52
C ASP A 30 14.22 17.14 4.04
N GLY A 31 14.15 16.90 2.72
CA GLY A 31 14.16 15.58 2.10
C GLY A 31 12.79 15.13 1.60
N ILE A 32 12.56 13.82 1.53
CA ILE A 32 11.33 13.26 0.95
C ILE A 32 10.22 13.20 2.00
N GLU A 33 9.08 13.78 1.67
CA GLU A 33 7.83 13.57 2.41
C GLU A 33 7.01 12.43 1.80
N VAL A 34 6.34 11.70 2.65
CA VAL A 34 5.39 10.63 2.29
C VAL A 34 3.99 11.00 2.77
N PHE A 35 2.97 10.63 2.01
CA PHE A 35 1.59 10.80 2.43
C PHE A 35 1.18 9.63 3.32
N LEU A 36 0.81 9.92 4.57
CA LEU A 36 0.43 8.94 5.57
C LEU A 36 -0.96 9.23 6.10
N GLN A 37 -1.69 8.15 6.37
CA GLN A 37 -3.03 8.18 6.94
C GLN A 37 -3.04 7.43 8.27
N ARG A 38 -3.77 7.94 9.27
CA ARG A 38 -4.09 7.17 10.47
C ARG A 38 -5.51 6.64 10.35
N ARG A 39 -5.65 5.34 10.24
CA ARG A 39 -6.94 4.66 10.09
C ARG A 39 -7.83 4.88 11.30
N VAL A 40 -9.15 5.04 11.08
CA VAL A 40 -10.12 5.09 12.19
C VAL A 40 -10.04 3.82 13.03
N LYS A 41 -10.13 3.95 14.36
CA LYS A 41 -9.93 2.81 15.31
C LYS A 41 -10.92 1.67 15.10
N GLN A 42 -12.12 1.96 14.59
CA GLN A 42 -13.18 0.99 14.38
C GLN A 42 -12.98 0.11 13.13
N MET A 43 -11.94 0.35 12.34
CA MET A 43 -11.67 -0.46 11.16
C MET A 43 -11.32 -1.90 11.54
N ALA A 44 -11.82 -2.83 10.75
CA ALA A 44 -11.69 -4.27 10.99
C ALA A 44 -10.25 -4.81 10.79
N PHE A 45 -9.35 -4.02 10.18
CA PHE A 45 -7.93 -4.32 9.99
C PHE A 45 -7.10 -3.05 10.17
N ALA A 46 -6.01 -3.14 10.94
CA ALA A 46 -5.08 -2.05 11.21
C ALA A 46 -5.73 -0.75 11.73
N GLY A 47 -6.85 -0.84 12.48
CA GLY A 47 -7.51 0.32 13.09
C GLY A 47 -6.58 1.08 14.03
N GLY A 48 -6.55 2.42 13.93
CA GLY A 48 -5.68 3.29 14.72
C GLY A 48 -4.21 3.33 14.28
N MET A 49 -3.83 2.54 13.27
CA MET A 49 -2.46 2.50 12.75
C MET A 49 -2.22 3.56 11.69
N THR A 50 -0.95 3.94 11.57
CA THR A 50 -0.49 4.79 10.48
C THR A 50 -0.08 3.92 9.30
N VAL A 51 -0.65 4.21 8.13
CA VAL A 51 -0.52 3.45 6.89
C VAL A 51 -0.35 4.37 5.69
N PHE A 52 0.04 3.81 4.55
CA PHE A 52 -0.08 4.46 3.24
C PHE A 52 -1.47 4.23 2.65
N PRO A 53 -1.91 5.02 1.67
CA PRO A 53 -3.13 4.76 0.89
C PRO A 53 -3.09 3.38 0.24
N GLY A 54 -4.21 2.67 0.29
CA GLY A 54 -4.31 1.37 -0.36
C GLY A 54 -5.38 0.45 0.20
N GLY A 55 -5.75 -0.52 -0.63
CA GLY A 55 -6.81 -1.46 -0.28
C GLY A 55 -6.81 -2.74 -1.11
N GLY A 56 -7.89 -3.48 -1.02
CA GLY A 56 -8.05 -4.74 -1.71
C GLY A 56 -8.29 -4.58 -3.21
N VAL A 57 -7.79 -5.51 -4.00
CA VAL A 57 -8.13 -5.61 -5.42
C VAL A 57 -9.60 -5.97 -5.57
N ASP A 58 -10.35 -5.19 -6.34
CA ASP A 58 -11.72 -5.52 -6.78
C ASP A 58 -11.62 -6.40 -8.04
N LYS A 59 -12.56 -7.34 -8.20
CA LYS A 59 -12.60 -8.19 -9.40
C LYS A 59 -12.73 -7.37 -10.70
N ARG A 60 -13.32 -6.18 -10.62
CA ARG A 60 -13.47 -5.25 -11.76
C ARG A 60 -12.19 -4.50 -12.11
N ASP A 61 -11.16 -4.57 -11.26
CA ASP A 61 -9.83 -4.00 -11.54
C ASP A 61 -9.08 -4.80 -12.62
N ALA A 62 -9.49 -6.04 -12.89
CA ALA A 62 -8.96 -6.89 -13.96
C ALA A 62 -9.59 -6.62 -15.34
N ASP A 63 -10.39 -5.55 -15.50
CA ASP A 63 -11.04 -5.23 -16.78
C ASP A 63 -9.99 -4.98 -17.87
N ALA A 64 -10.01 -5.84 -18.91
CA ALA A 64 -9.02 -5.85 -19.98
C ALA A 64 -9.12 -4.62 -20.91
N ASP A 65 -10.27 -3.94 -20.95
CA ASP A 65 -10.51 -2.79 -21.83
C ASP A 65 -10.00 -1.47 -21.23
N LEU A 66 -9.28 -1.54 -20.12
CA LEU A 66 -8.70 -0.36 -19.47
C LEU A 66 -7.57 0.23 -20.31
N ALA A 67 -7.74 1.47 -20.78
CA ALA A 67 -6.68 2.22 -21.44
C ALA A 67 -5.59 2.60 -20.43
N TRP A 68 -4.35 2.22 -20.71
CA TRP A 68 -3.23 2.61 -19.87
C TRP A 68 -1.97 2.93 -20.67
N THR A 69 -1.08 3.76 -20.10
CA THR A 69 0.25 4.09 -20.63
C THR A 69 1.31 3.57 -19.68
N GLY A 70 2.39 3.00 -20.25
CA GLY A 70 3.53 2.50 -19.46
C GLY A 70 3.78 1.02 -19.68
N PRO A 71 4.51 0.36 -18.75
CA PRO A 71 4.88 -1.03 -18.90
C PRO A 71 3.65 -1.95 -19.01
N GLU A 72 3.73 -2.93 -19.89
CA GLU A 72 2.68 -3.93 -20.09
C GLU A 72 2.43 -4.78 -18.81
N ALA A 73 1.22 -5.34 -18.68
CA ALA A 73 0.85 -6.17 -17.52
C ALA A 73 1.83 -7.34 -17.30
N THR A 74 2.41 -7.89 -18.37
CA THR A 74 3.42 -8.94 -18.31
C THR A 74 4.74 -8.48 -17.67
N TRP A 75 5.12 -7.21 -17.84
CA TRP A 75 6.28 -6.66 -17.16
C TRP A 75 6.03 -6.56 -15.64
N TRP A 76 4.86 -6.05 -15.25
CA TRP A 76 4.45 -5.98 -13.84
C TRP A 76 4.35 -7.37 -13.21
N ALA A 77 3.85 -8.35 -13.97
CA ALA A 77 3.81 -9.75 -13.56
C ALA A 77 5.21 -10.28 -13.22
N GLY A 78 6.21 -9.95 -14.05
CA GLY A 78 7.61 -10.29 -13.81
C GLY A 78 8.19 -9.63 -12.55
N GLN A 79 7.77 -8.37 -12.24
CA GLN A 79 8.25 -7.67 -11.05
C GLN A 79 7.69 -8.27 -9.75
N PHE A 80 6.44 -8.74 -9.75
CA PHE A 80 5.75 -9.20 -8.55
C PHE A 80 5.58 -10.72 -8.45
N GLY A 81 6.07 -11.49 -9.43
CA GLY A 81 5.94 -12.94 -9.44
C GLY A 81 4.48 -13.40 -9.52
N SER A 82 3.64 -12.69 -10.30
CA SER A 82 2.23 -13.01 -10.52
C SER A 82 1.95 -13.34 -11.98
N ASP A 83 0.70 -13.67 -12.35
CA ASP A 83 0.27 -13.64 -13.73
C ASP A 83 -0.11 -12.22 -14.20
N ALA A 84 -0.30 -12.04 -15.51
CA ALA A 84 -0.57 -10.73 -16.10
C ALA A 84 -1.94 -10.16 -15.72
N GLU A 85 -2.94 -11.00 -15.50
CA GLU A 85 -4.29 -10.56 -15.09
C GLU A 85 -4.27 -9.99 -13.67
N ILE A 86 -3.60 -10.70 -12.74
CA ILE A 86 -3.38 -10.20 -11.37
C ILE A 86 -2.55 -8.93 -11.37
N ALA A 87 -1.46 -8.87 -12.17
CA ALA A 87 -0.63 -7.69 -12.26
C ALA A 87 -1.39 -6.46 -12.77
N GLN A 88 -2.23 -6.62 -13.79
CA GLN A 88 -3.11 -5.57 -14.29
C GLN A 88 -4.07 -5.08 -13.20
N ALA A 89 -4.73 -6.00 -12.51
CA ALA A 89 -5.65 -5.69 -11.42
C ALA A 89 -4.95 -4.95 -10.27
N LEU A 90 -3.72 -5.32 -9.92
CA LEU A 90 -2.92 -4.65 -8.89
C LEU A 90 -2.55 -3.21 -9.27
N VAL A 91 -2.14 -2.97 -10.52
CA VAL A 91 -1.84 -1.61 -11.01
C VAL A 91 -3.11 -0.75 -11.03
N CYS A 92 -4.23 -1.31 -11.50
CA CYS A 92 -5.52 -0.64 -11.49
C CYS A 92 -5.96 -0.29 -10.05
N ALA A 93 -5.89 -1.26 -9.14
CA ALA A 93 -6.22 -1.06 -7.72
C ALA A 93 -5.32 -0.01 -7.07
N ALA A 94 -4.01 0.01 -7.37
CA ALA A 94 -3.09 1.01 -6.84
C ALA A 94 -3.54 2.44 -7.19
N VAL A 95 -3.88 2.69 -8.46
CA VAL A 95 -4.33 4.02 -8.90
C VAL A 95 -5.72 4.35 -8.35
N ARG A 96 -6.64 3.39 -8.35
CA ARG A 96 -8.00 3.56 -7.83
C ARG A 96 -8.00 3.91 -6.34
N GLU A 97 -7.31 3.12 -5.52
CA GLU A 97 -7.23 3.34 -4.07
C GLU A 97 -6.58 4.68 -3.73
N THR A 98 -5.54 5.09 -4.49
CA THR A 98 -4.92 6.41 -4.32
C THR A 98 -5.92 7.53 -4.60
N PHE A 99 -6.74 7.39 -5.63
CA PHE A 99 -7.79 8.36 -5.91
C PHE A 99 -8.92 8.33 -4.88
N GLU A 100 -9.41 7.15 -4.51
CA GLU A 100 -10.47 7.00 -3.51
C GLU A 100 -10.06 7.54 -2.14
N GLU A 101 -8.86 7.24 -1.68
CA GLU A 101 -8.43 7.56 -0.30
C GLU A 101 -7.80 8.94 -0.14
N CYS A 102 -7.10 9.47 -1.15
CA CYS A 102 -6.42 10.77 -1.01
C CYS A 102 -6.63 11.75 -2.18
N GLY A 103 -7.56 11.47 -3.09
CA GLY A 103 -7.93 12.39 -4.19
C GLY A 103 -6.88 12.53 -5.29
N VAL A 104 -5.77 11.79 -5.25
CA VAL A 104 -4.72 11.87 -6.26
C VAL A 104 -4.98 10.86 -7.36
N LEU A 105 -5.18 11.33 -8.59
CA LEU A 105 -5.49 10.52 -9.75
C LEU A 105 -4.30 10.42 -10.70
N LEU A 106 -3.69 9.24 -10.78
CA LEU A 106 -2.61 8.94 -11.72
C LEU A 106 -3.18 8.57 -13.10
N ALA A 107 -3.88 9.50 -13.71
CA ALA A 107 -4.45 9.36 -15.05
C ALA A 107 -4.42 10.70 -15.79
N THR A 108 -4.33 10.64 -17.12
CA THR A 108 -4.27 11.81 -17.99
C THR A 108 -5.34 11.73 -19.08
N ASP A 109 -5.73 12.87 -19.62
CA ASP A 109 -6.55 12.97 -20.82
C ASP A 109 -5.75 12.62 -22.09
N ALA A 110 -6.40 12.77 -23.25
CA ALA A 110 -5.78 12.49 -24.56
C ALA A 110 -4.62 13.44 -24.92
N ASP A 111 -4.59 14.63 -24.34
CA ASP A 111 -3.53 15.62 -24.53
C ASP A 111 -2.36 15.44 -23.54
N GLY A 112 -2.48 14.48 -22.63
CA GLY A 112 -1.48 14.14 -21.61
C GLY A 112 -1.56 15.03 -20.36
N ALA A 113 -2.60 15.84 -20.22
CA ALA A 113 -2.81 16.65 -19.03
C ALA A 113 -3.42 15.78 -17.90
N PHE A 114 -2.94 15.98 -16.67
CA PHE A 114 -3.56 15.36 -15.51
C PHE A 114 -5.00 15.85 -15.33
N ALA A 115 -5.90 14.92 -15.03
CA ALA A 115 -7.26 15.26 -14.68
C ALA A 115 -7.29 16.13 -13.42
N ASP A 116 -8.21 17.11 -13.38
CA ASP A 116 -8.48 17.90 -12.18
C ASP A 116 -9.36 17.07 -11.20
N PRO A 117 -8.82 16.63 -10.06
CA PRO A 117 -9.59 15.81 -9.12
C PRO A 117 -10.79 16.53 -8.51
N GLU A 118 -10.76 17.86 -8.37
CA GLU A 118 -11.88 18.63 -7.81
C GLU A 118 -13.15 18.50 -8.66
N GLY A 119 -12.99 18.44 -9.99
CA GLY A 119 -14.10 18.20 -10.92
C GLY A 119 -14.63 16.77 -10.92
N LEU A 120 -14.00 15.85 -10.16
CA LEU A 120 -14.30 14.42 -10.14
C LEU A 120 -14.82 13.90 -8.78
N ALA A 121 -15.15 14.80 -7.85
CA ALA A 121 -15.57 14.44 -6.49
C ALA A 121 -16.81 13.50 -6.45
N GLU A 122 -17.78 13.71 -7.34
CA GLU A 122 -18.95 12.82 -7.45
C GLU A 122 -18.56 11.41 -7.93
N ASP A 123 -17.68 11.32 -8.93
CA ASP A 123 -17.19 10.02 -9.41
C ASP A 123 -16.34 9.32 -8.36
N ARG A 124 -15.50 10.05 -7.62
CA ARG A 124 -14.75 9.51 -6.47
C ARG A 124 -15.68 8.88 -5.43
N GLN A 125 -16.77 9.59 -5.08
CA GLN A 125 -17.76 9.06 -4.15
C GLN A 125 -18.42 7.77 -4.69
N ARG A 126 -18.77 7.71 -5.97
CA ARG A 126 -19.36 6.53 -6.60
C ARG A 126 -18.40 5.34 -6.68
N LEU A 127 -17.09 5.58 -6.80
CA LEU A 127 -16.04 4.55 -6.70
C LEU A 127 -16.00 3.98 -5.28
N VAL A 128 -15.92 4.83 -4.26
CA VAL A 128 -15.95 4.44 -2.83
C VAL A 128 -17.21 3.61 -2.50
N GLU A 129 -18.37 4.00 -3.02
CA GLU A 129 -19.65 3.29 -2.86
C GLU A 129 -19.73 2.02 -3.72
N LYS A 130 -18.74 1.76 -4.57
CA LYS A 130 -18.70 0.64 -5.52
C LYS A 130 -19.85 0.62 -6.52
N SER A 131 -20.53 1.75 -6.73
CA SER A 131 -21.59 1.93 -7.72
C SER A 131 -21.05 2.20 -9.14
N LEU A 132 -19.75 2.49 -9.27
CA LEU A 132 -19.01 2.70 -10.51
C LEU A 132 -17.74 1.86 -10.45
N SER A 133 -17.33 1.21 -11.56
CA SER A 133 -16.00 0.60 -11.63
C SER A 133 -14.96 1.64 -12.08
N PHE A 134 -13.69 1.42 -11.73
CA PHE A 134 -12.63 2.35 -12.10
C PHE A 134 -12.43 2.41 -13.62
N ALA A 135 -12.51 1.26 -14.32
CA ALA A 135 -12.47 1.22 -15.77
C ALA A 135 -13.60 2.00 -16.43
N GLN A 136 -14.86 1.85 -15.93
CA GLN A 136 -15.99 2.64 -16.40
C GLN A 136 -15.81 4.14 -16.17
N PHE A 137 -15.26 4.52 -15.02
CA PHE A 137 -14.95 5.91 -14.69
C PHE A 137 -13.96 6.51 -15.68
N LEU A 138 -12.80 5.86 -15.88
CA LEU A 138 -11.78 6.35 -16.81
C LEU A 138 -12.31 6.45 -18.22
N THR A 139 -13.03 5.42 -18.71
CA THR A 139 -13.65 5.43 -20.03
C THR A 139 -14.64 6.58 -20.20
N ALA A 140 -15.54 6.77 -19.24
CA ALA A 140 -16.54 7.83 -19.30
C ALA A 140 -15.94 9.25 -19.29
N ARG A 141 -14.78 9.40 -18.69
CA ARG A 141 -14.03 10.68 -18.62
C ARG A 141 -12.98 10.84 -19.71
N GLY A 142 -12.80 9.83 -20.58
CA GLY A 142 -11.74 9.86 -21.62
C GLY A 142 -10.34 9.88 -21.03
N LEU A 143 -10.14 9.23 -19.89
CA LEU A 143 -8.87 9.19 -19.17
C LEU A 143 -8.10 7.91 -19.44
N THR A 144 -6.78 8.02 -19.46
CA THR A 144 -5.83 6.91 -19.58
C THR A 144 -5.03 6.78 -18.30
N LEU A 145 -5.03 5.58 -17.71
CA LEU A 145 -4.24 5.26 -16.52
C LEU A 145 -2.74 5.37 -16.83
N ARG A 146 -1.98 6.00 -15.93
CA ARG A 146 -0.54 6.24 -16.05
C ARG A 146 0.26 5.24 -15.20
N ALA A 147 0.34 4.00 -15.69
CA ALA A 147 1.16 2.96 -15.03
C ALA A 147 2.66 3.30 -15.06
N ASP A 148 3.12 4.13 -16.00
CA ASP A 148 4.49 4.62 -16.09
C ASP A 148 4.90 5.54 -14.93
N LEU A 149 3.94 6.06 -14.15
CA LEU A 149 4.21 6.85 -12.95
C LEU A 149 4.41 5.99 -11.70
N LEU A 150 4.11 4.71 -11.79
CA LEU A 150 4.32 3.77 -10.69
C LEU A 150 5.71 3.09 -10.80
N ARG A 151 6.26 2.73 -9.62
CA ARG A 151 7.42 1.84 -9.52
C ARG A 151 7.10 0.69 -8.57
N PRO A 152 7.53 -0.55 -8.84
CA PRO A 152 7.42 -1.64 -7.88
C PRO A 152 8.31 -1.35 -6.67
N LEU A 153 7.79 -1.51 -5.45
CA LEU A 153 8.51 -1.15 -4.24
C LEU A 153 8.75 -2.33 -3.30
N ALA A 154 7.71 -3.10 -2.98
CA ALA A 154 7.80 -4.24 -2.08
C ALA A 154 6.62 -5.20 -2.25
N HIS A 155 6.78 -6.42 -1.72
CA HIS A 155 5.74 -7.43 -1.70
C HIS A 155 5.66 -8.04 -0.28
N TRP A 156 4.53 -7.84 0.40
CA TRP A 156 4.32 -8.33 1.76
C TRP A 156 3.11 -9.25 1.84
N ILE A 157 3.31 -10.41 2.47
CA ILE A 157 2.27 -11.41 2.66
C ILE A 157 1.95 -11.52 4.15
N THR A 158 0.69 -11.38 4.52
CA THR A 158 0.26 -11.55 5.92
C THR A 158 0.58 -12.97 6.41
N PRO A 159 1.10 -13.16 7.63
CA PRO A 159 1.40 -14.46 8.20
C PRO A 159 0.23 -15.45 8.18
N VAL A 160 0.53 -16.75 8.14
CA VAL A 160 -0.45 -17.83 7.92
C VAL A 160 -1.48 -17.99 9.06
N ASN A 161 -1.16 -17.53 10.26
CA ASN A 161 -2.01 -17.68 11.45
C ASN A 161 -3.04 -16.56 11.62
N GLU A 162 -3.03 -15.55 10.72
CA GLU A 162 -3.91 -14.42 10.82
C GLU A 162 -5.31 -14.72 10.27
N LYS A 163 -6.35 -14.16 10.91
CA LYS A 163 -7.75 -14.34 10.52
C LYS A 163 -8.10 -13.67 9.18
N ARG A 164 -7.36 -12.63 8.83
CA ARG A 164 -7.48 -11.90 7.56
C ARG A 164 -6.09 -11.78 6.96
N ARG A 165 -5.94 -12.24 5.73
CA ARG A 165 -4.65 -12.28 5.08
C ARG A 165 -4.70 -11.54 3.76
N TYR A 166 -3.70 -10.70 3.57
CA TYR A 166 -3.50 -9.94 2.35
C TYR A 166 -2.17 -10.32 1.73
N ASP A 167 -2.16 -10.34 0.42
CA ASP A 167 -1.00 -10.44 -0.44
C ASP A 167 -0.80 -9.06 -1.07
N THR A 168 -0.01 -8.21 -0.40
CA THR A 168 0.04 -6.77 -0.68
C THR A 168 1.26 -6.41 -1.50
N ARG A 169 1.04 -5.83 -2.68
CA ARG A 169 2.09 -5.20 -3.48
C ARG A 169 2.14 -3.71 -3.18
N PHE A 170 3.33 -3.24 -2.86
CA PHE A 170 3.61 -1.85 -2.62
C PHE A 170 4.16 -1.21 -3.89
N PHE A 171 3.58 -0.10 -4.25
CA PHE A 171 4.01 0.75 -5.35
C PHE A 171 4.56 2.07 -4.79
N LEU A 172 5.47 2.68 -5.53
CA LEU A 172 5.95 4.03 -5.28
C LEU A 172 5.43 4.94 -6.39
N ALA A 173 4.96 6.13 -6.03
CA ALA A 173 4.55 7.17 -6.97
C ALA A 173 4.95 8.55 -6.46
N ALA A 174 5.48 9.40 -7.36
CA ALA A 174 5.63 10.81 -7.07
C ALA A 174 4.27 11.53 -7.18
N MET A 175 4.06 12.53 -6.33
CA MET A 175 2.90 13.41 -6.41
C MET A 175 2.88 14.13 -7.75
N PRO A 176 1.81 14.02 -8.57
CA PRO A 176 1.71 14.74 -9.82
C PRO A 176 1.65 16.25 -9.62
N ASP A 177 2.28 17.00 -10.52
CA ASP A 177 2.20 18.44 -10.52
C ASP A 177 0.76 18.94 -10.64
N GLY A 178 0.41 19.95 -9.86
CA GLY A 178 -0.90 20.58 -9.87
C GLY A 178 -2.01 19.81 -9.13
N GLN A 179 -1.75 18.62 -8.62
CA GLN A 179 -2.69 17.90 -7.76
C GLN A 179 -2.37 18.11 -6.27
N HIS A 180 -3.35 17.85 -5.41
CA HIS A 180 -3.24 17.93 -3.97
C HIS A 180 -3.83 16.68 -3.33
N ALA A 181 -3.04 16.03 -2.46
CA ALA A 181 -3.58 14.95 -1.65
C ALA A 181 -4.40 15.53 -0.51
N ASP A 182 -5.61 15.02 -0.32
CA ASP A 182 -6.55 15.43 0.71
C ASP A 182 -6.75 14.34 1.79
N ALA A 183 -7.51 14.69 2.82
CA ALA A 183 -7.90 13.79 3.90
C ALA A 183 -9.41 13.47 3.84
N GLU A 184 -10.05 13.67 2.70
CA GLU A 184 -11.50 13.51 2.51
C GLU A 184 -11.86 12.03 2.32
N THR A 185 -11.60 11.22 3.35
CA THR A 185 -11.95 9.81 3.39
C THR A 185 -12.63 9.46 4.71
N THR A 186 -13.57 8.51 4.67
CA THR A 186 -14.20 7.99 5.89
C THR A 186 -13.33 6.96 6.62
N GLU A 187 -12.23 6.54 6.02
CA GLU A 187 -11.33 5.50 6.53
C GLU A 187 -10.20 6.04 7.40
N ALA A 188 -9.89 7.33 7.31
CA ALA A 188 -8.80 7.95 8.07
C ALA A 188 -9.29 9.05 9.02
N GLU A 189 -8.73 9.07 10.25
CA GLU A 189 -8.93 10.16 11.21
C GLU A 189 -8.06 11.37 10.88
N VAL A 190 -6.87 11.13 10.34
CA VAL A 190 -5.87 12.13 9.98
C VAL A 190 -5.11 11.63 8.76
N ALA A 191 -4.93 12.49 7.77
CA ALA A 191 -4.02 12.25 6.65
C ALA A 191 -3.12 13.48 6.47
N ARG A 192 -1.83 13.26 6.19
CA ARG A 192 -0.85 14.34 6.07
C ARG A 192 0.43 13.91 5.37
N TRP A 193 1.11 14.87 4.80
CA TRP A 193 2.49 14.75 4.40
C TRP A 193 3.43 14.77 5.61
N VAL A 194 4.37 13.86 5.66
CA VAL A 194 5.35 13.74 6.75
C VAL A 194 6.69 13.33 6.14
N ASN A 195 7.77 13.98 6.55
CA ASN A 195 9.11 13.50 6.21
C ASN A 195 9.31 12.05 6.70
N ALA A 196 9.86 11.17 5.85
CA ALA A 196 9.96 9.74 6.14
C ALA A 196 10.75 9.47 7.44
N ARG A 197 11.85 10.20 7.70
CA ARG A 197 12.62 10.06 8.94
C ARG A 197 11.83 10.55 10.16
N VAL A 198 11.15 11.69 10.05
CA VAL A 198 10.32 12.23 11.12
C VAL A 198 9.18 11.28 11.48
N ALA A 199 8.59 10.57 10.50
CA ALA A 199 7.58 9.55 10.78
C ALA A 199 8.14 8.38 11.62
N ILE A 200 9.34 7.91 11.30
CA ILE A 200 10.03 6.85 12.07
C ILE A 200 10.36 7.34 13.48
N ASP A 201 10.91 8.54 13.63
CA ASP A 201 11.31 9.10 14.92
C ASP A 201 10.07 9.33 15.82
N SER A 202 8.94 9.79 15.24
CA SER A 202 7.66 9.94 15.94
C SER A 202 7.10 8.60 16.40
N TRP A 203 7.23 7.54 15.58
CA TRP A 203 6.90 6.18 16.00
C TRP A 203 7.81 5.70 17.13
N ALA A 204 9.12 5.89 17.03
CA ALA A 204 10.08 5.55 18.07
C ALA A 204 9.76 6.28 19.40
N ALA A 205 9.20 7.49 19.33
CA ALA A 205 8.72 8.26 20.47
C ALA A 205 7.32 7.87 20.97
N GLY A 206 6.67 6.84 20.38
CA GLY A 206 5.34 6.34 20.79
C GLY A 206 4.15 7.23 20.41
N GLN A 207 4.33 8.16 19.45
CA GLN A 207 3.25 9.11 19.06
C GLN A 207 2.21 8.46 18.14
N HIS A 208 2.60 7.42 17.42
CA HIS A 208 1.74 6.61 16.55
C HIS A 208 2.34 5.20 16.42
N PHE A 209 1.61 4.28 15.77
CA PHE A 209 2.10 2.94 15.55
C PHE A 209 2.29 2.64 14.06
N LEU A 210 3.46 2.08 13.70
CA LEU A 210 3.80 1.61 12.37
C LEU A 210 3.89 0.09 12.37
N MET A 211 3.11 -0.57 11.53
CA MET A 211 3.31 -1.99 11.25
C MET A 211 4.63 -2.23 10.49
N PRO A 212 5.23 -3.43 10.60
CA PRO A 212 6.48 -3.75 9.91
C PRO A 212 6.54 -3.36 8.43
N PRO A 213 5.49 -3.62 7.59
CA PRO A 213 5.52 -3.19 6.20
C PRO A 213 5.63 -1.68 6.04
N THR A 214 4.87 -0.91 6.81
CA THR A 214 4.88 0.56 6.75
C THR A 214 6.24 1.11 7.19
N TRP A 215 6.75 0.64 8.33
CA TRP A 215 8.07 1.02 8.83
C TRP A 215 9.18 0.70 7.81
N SER A 216 9.14 -0.49 7.23
CA SER A 216 10.15 -0.93 6.26
C SER A 216 10.23 -0.02 5.04
N GLN A 217 9.07 0.41 4.49
CA GLN A 217 9.05 1.32 3.36
C GLN A 217 9.47 2.74 3.75
N LEU A 218 9.07 3.24 4.93
CA LEU A 218 9.56 4.52 5.44
C LEU A 218 11.07 4.51 5.65
N ASN A 219 11.61 3.43 6.24
CA ASN A 219 13.05 3.26 6.43
C ASN A 219 13.80 3.24 5.10
N TYR A 220 13.24 2.59 4.08
CA TYR A 220 13.81 2.60 2.73
C TYR A 220 13.78 4.00 2.11
N VAL A 221 12.64 4.69 2.08
CA VAL A 221 12.50 6.05 1.53
C VAL A 221 13.43 7.04 2.24
N SER A 222 13.61 6.91 3.55
CA SER A 222 14.47 7.81 4.34
C SER A 222 15.96 7.74 4.01
N GLN A 223 16.38 6.80 3.16
CA GLN A 223 17.79 6.67 2.74
C GLN A 223 18.12 7.56 1.53
N PHE A 224 17.11 8.16 0.89
CA PHE A 224 17.26 8.99 -0.29
C PHE A 224 17.05 10.46 0.05
N SER A 225 17.75 11.33 -0.68
CA SER A 225 17.67 12.79 -0.49
C SER A 225 16.64 13.44 -1.40
N THR A 226 16.38 12.87 -2.59
CA THR A 226 15.47 13.38 -3.60
C THR A 226 14.58 12.27 -4.16
N ILE A 227 13.44 12.67 -4.72
CA ILE A 227 12.54 11.73 -5.41
C ILE A 227 13.21 11.10 -6.62
N ASP A 228 13.98 11.85 -7.38
CA ASP A 228 14.66 11.33 -8.57
C ASP A 228 15.61 10.17 -8.20
N GLU A 229 16.43 10.34 -7.15
CA GLU A 229 17.28 9.26 -6.64
C GLU A 229 16.46 8.03 -6.22
N LEU A 230 15.31 8.24 -5.57
CA LEU A 230 14.44 7.17 -5.11
C LEU A 230 13.75 6.44 -6.28
N LEU A 231 13.26 7.17 -7.29
CA LEU A 231 12.58 6.59 -8.46
C LEU A 231 13.52 5.86 -9.41
N ASP A 232 14.79 6.30 -9.48
CA ASP A 232 15.84 5.68 -10.31
C ASP A 232 16.49 4.46 -9.64
N ALA A 233 16.25 4.25 -8.35
CA ALA A 233 16.83 3.13 -7.61
C ALA A 233 16.23 1.79 -8.07
N GLU A 234 17.05 0.95 -8.68
CA GLU A 234 16.66 -0.42 -9.03
C GLU A 234 16.43 -1.28 -7.79
N ARG A 235 15.34 -2.02 -7.77
CA ARG A 235 15.00 -2.93 -6.67
C ARG A 235 14.48 -4.26 -7.17
N VAL A 236 15.03 -5.34 -6.63
CA VAL A 236 14.47 -6.68 -6.81
C VAL A 236 13.36 -6.88 -5.77
N ILE A 237 12.18 -7.24 -6.23
CA ILE A 237 11.02 -7.43 -5.37
C ILE A 237 10.88 -8.92 -5.05
N GLU A 238 11.20 -9.27 -3.81
CA GLU A 238 10.97 -10.62 -3.29
C GLU A 238 9.80 -10.61 -2.30
N PRO A 239 8.94 -11.65 -2.32
CA PRO A 239 7.84 -11.75 -1.36
C PRO A 239 8.35 -11.90 0.07
N ILE A 240 7.89 -11.05 0.97
CA ILE A 240 8.18 -11.11 2.39
C ILE A 240 6.98 -11.73 3.11
N LEU A 241 7.11 -12.99 3.50
CA LEU A 241 6.20 -13.67 4.42
C LEU A 241 6.89 -13.74 5.78
N PRO A 242 6.50 -12.92 6.77
CA PRO A 242 7.14 -12.92 8.08
C PRO A 242 7.05 -14.29 8.75
N ASN A 243 8.15 -14.76 9.31
CA ASN A 243 8.16 -15.91 10.19
C ASN A 243 7.47 -15.55 11.51
N VAL A 244 6.71 -16.47 12.08
CA VAL A 244 5.97 -16.24 13.33
C VAL A 244 6.45 -17.21 14.39
N THR A 245 6.97 -16.67 15.51
CA THR A 245 7.25 -17.47 16.72
C THR A 245 5.94 -17.63 17.50
N PRO A 246 5.44 -18.87 17.70
CA PRO A 246 4.18 -19.10 18.38
C PRO A 246 4.17 -18.49 19.79
N GLY A 247 3.10 -17.76 20.13
CA GLY A 247 2.89 -17.17 21.46
C GLY A 247 3.65 -15.87 21.74
N ALA A 248 4.51 -15.41 20.82
CA ALA A 248 5.29 -14.19 21.02
C ALA A 248 4.63 -12.91 20.44
N GLY A 249 3.43 -13.02 19.86
CA GLY A 249 2.72 -11.88 19.27
C GLY A 249 3.57 -11.14 18.23
N LEU A 250 3.47 -9.81 18.21
CA LEU A 250 4.24 -8.97 17.27
C LEU A 250 5.76 -9.18 17.43
N ALA A 251 6.26 -9.31 18.65
CA ALA A 251 7.70 -9.51 18.92
C ALA A 251 8.25 -10.83 18.34
N GLY A 252 7.38 -11.75 17.96
CA GLY A 252 7.74 -13.01 17.31
C GLY A 252 7.81 -12.96 15.79
N LEU A 253 7.61 -11.80 15.17
CA LEU A 253 7.69 -11.65 13.72
C LEU A 253 9.14 -11.50 13.26
N GLY A 254 9.63 -12.43 12.43
CA GLY A 254 10.92 -12.35 11.74
C GLY A 254 10.72 -11.90 10.29
N PHE A 255 11.33 -10.78 9.91
CA PHE A 255 11.33 -10.21 8.56
C PHE A 255 12.64 -9.43 8.30
N PRO A 256 13.00 -9.10 7.05
CA PRO A 256 14.19 -8.29 6.78
C PRO A 256 14.16 -6.95 7.53
N GLY A 257 15.13 -6.70 8.41
CA GLY A 257 15.18 -5.51 9.27
C GLY A 257 14.46 -5.64 10.62
N SER A 258 13.91 -6.82 10.98
CA SER A 258 13.18 -7.03 12.24
C SER A 258 14.00 -6.65 13.50
N ASP A 259 15.31 -6.90 13.52
CA ASP A 259 16.17 -6.55 14.66
C ASP A 259 16.21 -5.03 14.90
N GLU A 260 16.27 -4.24 13.83
CA GLU A 260 16.25 -2.79 13.92
C GLU A 260 14.85 -2.29 14.33
N TYR A 261 13.82 -2.84 13.70
CA TYR A 261 12.42 -2.53 14.04
C TYR A 261 12.16 -2.75 15.54
N PHE A 262 12.45 -3.92 16.08
CA PHE A 262 12.19 -4.22 17.49
C PHE A 262 13.11 -3.47 18.44
N ARG A 263 14.36 -3.21 18.08
CA ARG A 263 15.25 -2.36 18.87
C ARG A 263 14.69 -0.94 18.99
N THR A 264 14.16 -0.39 17.90
CA THR A 264 13.57 0.96 17.86
C THR A 264 12.23 1.00 18.58
N LEU A 265 11.40 -0.05 18.43
CA LEU A 265 10.12 -0.17 19.13
C LEU A 265 10.29 -0.21 20.66
N GLY A 266 11.36 -0.86 21.17
CA GLY A 266 11.63 -0.98 22.60
C GLY A 266 10.48 -1.65 23.36
N ASP A 267 10.11 -1.06 24.50
CA ASP A 267 9.02 -1.55 25.36
C ASP A 267 7.63 -1.05 24.96
N GLN A 268 7.50 -0.37 23.82
CA GLN A 268 6.21 0.11 23.36
C GLN A 268 5.28 -1.07 23.04
N GLN A 269 4.06 -0.98 23.56
CA GLN A 269 3.03 -1.95 23.22
C GLN A 269 2.29 -1.49 21.97
N PRO A 270 2.09 -2.37 20.97
CA PRO A 270 1.17 -2.04 19.89
C PRO A 270 -0.21 -1.73 20.46
N PRO A 271 -1.00 -0.84 19.83
CA PRO A 271 -2.40 -0.71 20.16
C PRO A 271 -3.05 -2.10 20.10
N GLU A 272 -4.07 -2.37 20.93
CA GLU A 272 -4.79 -3.65 20.89
C GLU A 272 -5.24 -3.90 19.43
N ILE A 273 -4.49 -4.75 18.76
CA ILE A 273 -4.75 -5.13 17.38
C ILE A 273 -5.67 -6.35 17.46
N THR A 274 -6.91 -6.20 17.04
CA THR A 274 -7.71 -7.34 16.62
C THR A 274 -7.17 -7.73 15.22
N LEU A 275 -6.13 -8.56 15.20
CA LEU A 275 -5.61 -9.20 14.00
C LEU A 275 -6.57 -10.26 13.49
#